data_25c578f4444cc04b9822ce48410b0f0c
#
_entry.id   25c578f4444cc04b9822ce48410b0f0c
#
_cell.length_a   1.000
_cell.length_b   1.000
_cell.length_c   1.000
_cell.angle_alpha   90.00
_cell.angle_beta   90.00
_cell.angle_gamma   90.00
#
_symmetry.space_group_name_H-M   'P 1'
#
loop_
_entity.id
_entity.type
_entity.pdbx_description
1 polymer ?
#
loop_
_entity_poly.entity_id
_entity_poly.type
_entity_poly.pdbx_seq_one_letter_code
_entity_poly.pdbx_strand_id
1 'polypeptide(L)'
;MTNVAIVTGGSKGIGKAVVERLEREAYTVYNLDITPSEGNYHYCDVSDVQQVKSVIADIIAQTGRVDALVSNAGRHLSANIENTDEATFDALFALNVKGAYAAIQAVLPSMKSQQGGSIVLVASDQAIIGKPNSFAYNLTKHALASMAKTTALDYAAFNIRANAVCPGTIETPLFHNAIDAYCQRSGADKAEIVAEEAALQPLGRLGQPEEVAALVNFLISPEASFITGSLQSIDGGYTTQ
;
A
#
# COMPACT_ATOMS: atom_id res chain seq x y z
N MET A 1 9.62 -9.18 -23.73
CA MET A 1 9.89 -9.54 -22.31
C MET A 1 8.64 -9.23 -21.53
N THR A 2 8.24 -10.10 -20.60
CA THR A 2 7.10 -9.86 -19.73
C THR A 2 7.44 -8.79 -18.70
N ASN A 3 6.50 -7.88 -18.42
CA ASN A 3 6.69 -6.86 -17.39
C ASN A 3 6.77 -7.51 -16.00
N VAL A 4 7.62 -6.97 -15.15
CA VAL A 4 7.86 -7.45 -13.78
C VAL A 4 7.28 -6.47 -12.76
N ALA A 5 6.46 -6.98 -11.86
CA ALA A 5 5.90 -6.20 -10.75
C ALA A 5 6.32 -6.81 -9.41
N ILE A 6 6.61 -5.95 -8.45
CA ILE A 6 6.85 -6.31 -7.04
C ILE A 6 5.72 -5.75 -6.20
N VAL A 7 5.09 -6.60 -5.39
CA VAL A 7 4.02 -6.21 -4.46
C VAL A 7 4.44 -6.59 -3.04
N THR A 8 4.47 -5.63 -2.12
CA THR A 8 4.68 -5.92 -0.70
C THR A 8 3.35 -6.14 0.01
N GLY A 9 3.29 -7.15 0.91
CA GLY A 9 2.05 -7.51 1.61
C GLY A 9 0.99 -8.09 0.68
N GLY A 10 1.40 -8.89 -0.32
CA GLY A 10 0.52 -9.41 -1.38
C GLY A 10 -0.24 -10.70 -1.04
N SER A 11 -0.13 -11.21 0.18
CA SER A 11 -0.77 -12.50 0.52
C SER A 11 -2.22 -12.38 0.96
N LYS A 12 -2.71 -11.17 1.31
CA LYS A 12 -4.07 -10.93 1.83
C LYS A 12 -4.62 -9.57 1.41
N GLY A 13 -5.95 -9.41 1.48
CA GLY A 13 -6.64 -8.14 1.30
C GLY A 13 -6.30 -7.42 0.00
N ILE A 14 -6.05 -6.12 0.08
CA ILE A 14 -5.74 -5.27 -1.09
C ILE A 14 -4.53 -5.81 -1.86
N GLY A 15 -3.45 -6.17 -1.16
CA GLY A 15 -2.24 -6.68 -1.80
C GLY A 15 -2.48 -7.94 -2.62
N LYS A 16 -3.29 -8.89 -2.10
CA LYS A 16 -3.67 -10.10 -2.83
C LYS A 16 -4.47 -9.77 -4.09
N ALA A 17 -5.46 -8.90 -3.97
CA ALA A 17 -6.25 -8.47 -5.12
C ALA A 17 -5.37 -7.76 -6.19
N VAL A 18 -4.35 -7.00 -5.76
CA VAL A 18 -3.36 -6.40 -6.68
C VAL A 18 -2.53 -7.48 -7.36
N VAL A 19 -1.99 -8.46 -6.64
CA VAL A 19 -1.23 -9.57 -7.24
C VAL A 19 -2.08 -10.27 -8.29
N GLU A 20 -3.28 -10.73 -7.93
CA GLU A 20 -4.21 -11.42 -8.85
C GLU A 20 -4.59 -10.56 -10.07
N ARG A 21 -4.77 -9.25 -9.87
CA ARG A 21 -5.07 -8.35 -10.98
C ARG A 21 -3.90 -8.22 -11.93
N LEU A 22 -2.67 -8.02 -11.43
CA LEU A 22 -1.49 -7.84 -12.26
C LEU A 22 -1.10 -9.12 -13.02
N GLU A 23 -1.30 -10.29 -12.42
CA GLU A 23 -1.12 -11.59 -13.09
C GLU A 23 -2.09 -11.74 -14.27
N ARG A 24 -3.36 -11.32 -14.12
CA ARG A 24 -4.34 -11.29 -15.22
C ARG A 24 -3.97 -10.33 -16.35
N GLU A 25 -3.23 -9.27 -16.04
CA GLU A 25 -2.68 -8.31 -17.01
C GLU A 25 -1.29 -8.74 -17.54
N ALA A 26 -0.94 -10.02 -17.37
CA ALA A 26 0.27 -10.65 -17.87
C ALA A 26 1.58 -10.08 -17.30
N TYR A 27 1.56 -9.52 -16.08
CA TYR A 27 2.79 -9.26 -15.32
C TYR A 27 3.33 -10.54 -14.71
N THR A 28 4.65 -10.66 -14.63
CA THR A 28 5.30 -11.57 -13.68
C THR A 28 5.34 -10.87 -12.34
N VAL A 29 4.51 -11.32 -11.38
CA VAL A 29 4.35 -10.67 -10.09
C VAL A 29 5.17 -11.39 -9.03
N TYR A 30 5.96 -10.65 -8.26
CA TYR A 30 6.69 -11.12 -7.08
C TYR A 30 6.03 -10.57 -5.82
N ASN A 31 5.50 -11.48 -4.99
CA ASN A 31 4.87 -11.13 -3.71
C ASN A 31 5.89 -11.23 -2.56
N LEU A 32 6.14 -10.10 -1.89
CA LEU A 32 6.98 -10.00 -0.69
C LEU A 32 6.09 -9.92 0.54
N ASP A 33 6.03 -10.95 1.36
CA ASP A 33 5.14 -11.01 2.53
C ASP A 33 5.75 -11.91 3.62
N ILE A 34 5.34 -11.71 4.87
CA ILE A 34 5.64 -12.62 5.98
C ILE A 34 4.71 -13.84 6.01
N THR A 35 3.56 -13.75 5.32
CA THR A 35 2.59 -14.83 5.20
C THR A 35 2.79 -15.54 3.85
N PRO A 36 2.99 -16.87 3.82
CA PRO A 36 3.10 -17.61 2.57
C PRO A 36 1.86 -17.46 1.66
N SER A 37 2.09 -17.46 0.35
CA SER A 37 1.07 -17.50 -0.68
C SER A 37 1.51 -18.36 -1.87
N GLU A 38 0.61 -18.60 -2.81
CA GLU A 38 0.94 -19.21 -4.09
C GLU A 38 1.71 -18.24 -5.01
N GLY A 39 2.24 -18.73 -6.14
CA GLY A 39 2.96 -17.94 -7.14
C GLY A 39 4.41 -17.63 -6.76
N ASN A 40 4.93 -16.51 -7.24
CA ASN A 40 6.31 -16.09 -6.96
C ASN A 40 6.37 -15.38 -5.59
N TYR A 41 6.20 -16.16 -4.54
CA TYR A 41 6.26 -15.69 -3.16
C TYR A 41 7.70 -15.66 -2.64
N HIS A 42 8.06 -14.57 -1.96
CA HIS A 42 9.31 -14.41 -1.20
C HIS A 42 9.00 -13.98 0.22
N TYR A 43 9.49 -14.74 1.22
CA TYR A 43 9.40 -14.29 2.60
C TYR A 43 10.19 -12.99 2.77
N CYS A 44 9.50 -11.95 3.24
CA CYS A 44 10.12 -10.67 3.48
C CYS A 44 9.36 -9.91 4.59
N ASP A 45 10.03 -9.66 5.72
CA ASP A 45 9.57 -8.68 6.69
C ASP A 45 10.00 -7.30 6.24
N VAL A 46 9.06 -6.50 5.75
CA VAL A 46 9.39 -5.17 5.23
C VAL A 46 9.82 -4.18 6.31
N SER A 47 9.67 -4.49 7.59
CA SER A 47 10.25 -3.70 8.67
C SER A 47 11.77 -3.83 8.77
N ASP A 48 12.34 -4.89 8.18
CA ASP A 48 13.79 -5.07 8.00
C ASP A 48 14.25 -4.51 6.64
N VAL A 49 14.80 -3.32 6.68
CA VAL A 49 15.30 -2.60 5.50
C VAL A 49 16.34 -3.40 4.70
N GLN A 50 17.20 -4.17 5.38
CA GLN A 50 18.25 -4.96 4.70
C GLN A 50 17.64 -6.16 3.99
N GLN A 51 16.67 -6.82 4.62
CA GLN A 51 15.96 -7.93 4.02
C GLN A 51 15.21 -7.49 2.75
N VAL A 52 14.48 -6.36 2.81
CA VAL A 52 13.80 -5.80 1.62
C VAL A 52 14.78 -5.58 0.47
N LYS A 53 15.92 -4.93 0.74
CA LYS A 53 16.93 -4.66 -0.28
C LYS A 53 17.53 -5.93 -0.88
N SER A 54 17.83 -6.92 -0.04
CA SER A 54 18.38 -8.20 -0.50
C SER A 54 17.40 -8.94 -1.40
N VAL A 55 16.16 -9.11 -0.95
CA VAL A 55 15.13 -9.84 -1.72
C VAL A 55 14.85 -9.15 -3.06
N ILE A 56 14.74 -7.82 -3.09
CA ILE A 56 14.52 -7.08 -4.34
C ILE A 56 15.74 -7.18 -5.26
N ALA A 57 16.96 -7.14 -4.71
CA ALA A 57 18.19 -7.31 -5.52
C ALA A 57 18.23 -8.71 -6.17
N ASP A 58 17.85 -9.77 -5.46
CA ASP A 58 17.78 -11.12 -5.97
C ASP A 58 16.75 -11.25 -7.12
N ILE A 59 15.57 -10.61 -6.96
CA ILE A 59 14.55 -10.57 -8.02
C ILE A 59 15.09 -9.83 -9.26
N ILE A 60 15.75 -8.69 -9.09
CA ILE A 60 16.32 -7.93 -10.19
C ILE A 60 17.44 -8.74 -10.87
N ALA A 61 18.27 -9.47 -10.12
CA ALA A 61 19.31 -10.32 -10.70
C ALA A 61 18.71 -11.47 -11.56
N GLN A 62 17.55 -12.00 -11.16
CA GLN A 62 16.85 -13.06 -11.91
C GLN A 62 16.14 -12.55 -13.16
N THR A 63 15.51 -11.37 -13.06
CA THR A 63 14.61 -10.86 -14.10
C THR A 63 15.26 -9.84 -15.02
N GLY A 64 16.33 -9.19 -14.57
CA GLY A 64 17.00 -8.09 -15.26
C GLY A 64 16.22 -6.78 -15.24
N ARG A 65 15.01 -6.73 -14.65
CA ARG A 65 14.13 -5.56 -14.69
C ARG A 65 13.09 -5.54 -13.55
N VAL A 66 12.59 -4.35 -13.26
CA VAL A 66 11.35 -4.13 -12.48
C VAL A 66 10.58 -2.98 -13.11
N ASP A 67 9.35 -3.21 -13.56
CA ASP A 67 8.50 -2.24 -14.23
C ASP A 67 7.53 -1.54 -13.28
N ALA A 68 7.10 -2.27 -12.25
CA ALA A 68 6.17 -1.75 -11.26
C ALA A 68 6.57 -2.15 -9.83
N LEU A 69 6.41 -1.22 -8.89
CA LEU A 69 6.44 -1.47 -7.46
C LEU A 69 5.11 -1.05 -6.84
N VAL A 70 4.46 -1.96 -6.13
CA VAL A 70 3.29 -1.66 -5.30
C VAL A 70 3.66 -1.87 -3.85
N SER A 71 3.89 -0.77 -3.11
CA SER A 71 4.17 -0.80 -1.69
C SER A 71 2.85 -0.77 -0.90
N ASN A 72 2.39 -1.95 -0.49
CA ASN A 72 1.10 -2.13 0.18
C ASN A 72 1.24 -2.63 1.62
N ALA A 73 2.32 -3.34 1.98
CA ALA A 73 2.51 -3.86 3.33
C ALA A 73 2.37 -2.76 4.39
N GLY A 74 1.58 -3.05 5.43
CA GLY A 74 1.33 -2.12 6.52
C GLY A 74 0.32 -2.66 7.51
N ARG A 75 0.21 -1.99 8.64
CA ARG A 75 -0.82 -2.25 9.66
C ARG A 75 -1.48 -0.96 10.12
N HIS A 76 -2.71 -1.08 10.58
CA HIS A 76 -3.44 -0.04 11.27
C HIS A 76 -3.10 -0.02 12.78
N LEU A 77 -3.16 1.16 13.38
CA LEU A 77 -3.10 1.34 14.83
C LEU A 77 -4.20 2.32 15.26
N SER A 78 -5.08 1.86 16.14
CA SER A 78 -6.14 2.67 16.75
C SER A 78 -5.67 3.14 18.13
N ALA A 79 -4.99 4.30 18.18
CA ALA A 79 -4.53 4.93 19.41
C ALA A 79 -4.35 6.44 19.21
N ASN A 80 -4.64 7.24 20.26
CA ASN A 80 -4.25 8.63 20.31
C ASN A 80 -2.78 8.78 20.75
N ILE A 81 -2.28 10.02 20.81
CA ILE A 81 -0.88 10.29 21.14
C ILE A 81 -0.50 9.81 22.56
N GLU A 82 -1.40 9.95 23.54
CA GLU A 82 -1.15 9.57 24.93
C GLU A 82 -1.05 8.05 25.11
N ASN A 83 -1.76 7.30 24.27
CA ASN A 83 -1.82 5.84 24.31
C ASN A 83 -0.92 5.17 23.24
N THR A 84 0.00 5.92 22.65
CA THR A 84 1.00 5.41 21.69
C THR A 84 2.37 5.46 22.34
N ASP A 85 2.85 4.34 22.87
CA ASP A 85 4.21 4.25 23.41
C ASP A 85 5.27 4.28 22.29
N GLU A 86 6.51 4.63 22.65
CA GLU A 86 7.61 4.80 21.70
C GLU A 86 7.88 3.52 20.89
N ALA A 87 7.88 2.36 21.52
CA ALA A 87 8.17 1.09 20.85
C ALA A 87 7.09 0.75 19.80
N THR A 88 5.83 0.98 20.14
CA THR A 88 4.69 0.82 19.21
C THR A 88 4.77 1.81 18.05
N PHE A 89 5.12 3.07 18.33
CA PHE A 89 5.34 4.10 17.33
C PHE A 89 6.46 3.72 16.36
N ASP A 90 7.63 3.34 16.89
CA ASP A 90 8.80 2.94 16.10
C ASP A 90 8.53 1.70 15.23
N ALA A 91 7.86 0.69 15.79
CA ALA A 91 7.48 -0.51 15.06
C ALA A 91 6.50 -0.20 13.92
N LEU A 92 5.56 0.74 14.12
CA LEU A 92 4.62 1.15 13.08
C LEU A 92 5.34 1.90 11.95
N PHE A 93 6.26 2.82 12.30
CA PHE A 93 7.06 3.54 11.32
C PHE A 93 8.03 2.60 10.57
N ALA A 94 8.65 1.64 11.25
CA ALA A 94 9.50 0.65 10.62
C ALA A 94 8.73 -0.12 9.53
N LEU A 95 7.51 -0.58 9.84
CA LEU A 95 6.68 -1.32 8.91
C LEU A 95 6.13 -0.43 7.78
N ASN A 96 5.36 0.62 8.14
CA ASN A 96 4.56 1.38 7.18
C ASN A 96 5.39 2.37 6.35
N VAL A 97 6.50 2.89 6.89
CA VAL A 97 7.28 3.96 6.24
C VAL A 97 8.64 3.47 5.78
N LYS A 98 9.45 2.87 6.68
CA LYS A 98 10.79 2.40 6.30
C LYS A 98 10.73 1.25 5.29
N GLY A 99 9.71 0.38 5.38
CA GLY A 99 9.48 -0.67 4.38
C GLY A 99 9.26 -0.10 2.98
N ALA A 100 8.39 0.89 2.85
CA ALA A 100 8.16 1.57 1.57
C ALA A 100 9.42 2.28 1.05
N TYR A 101 10.12 3.00 1.94
CA TYR A 101 11.40 3.63 1.63
C TYR A 101 12.43 2.60 1.09
N ALA A 102 12.59 1.48 1.78
CA ALA A 102 13.54 0.44 1.39
C ALA A 102 13.21 -0.16 0.01
N ALA A 103 11.92 -0.44 -0.23
CA ALA A 103 11.46 -1.00 -1.50
C ALA A 103 11.68 -0.01 -2.66
N ILE A 104 11.32 1.27 -2.49
CA ILE A 104 11.56 2.31 -3.49
C ILE A 104 13.06 2.40 -3.78
N GLN A 105 13.90 2.54 -2.74
CA GLN A 105 15.34 2.67 -2.90
C GLN A 105 15.95 1.47 -3.65
N ALA A 106 15.44 0.27 -3.42
CA ALA A 106 15.94 -0.96 -4.05
C ALA A 106 15.58 -1.08 -5.55
N VAL A 107 14.40 -0.61 -5.97
CA VAL A 107 13.98 -0.71 -7.40
C VAL A 107 14.52 0.43 -8.26
N LEU A 108 14.82 1.58 -7.68
CA LEU A 108 15.23 2.78 -8.43
C LEU A 108 16.44 2.57 -9.35
N PRO A 109 17.52 1.87 -8.98
CA PRO A 109 18.65 1.64 -9.90
C PRO A 109 18.23 0.92 -11.18
N SER A 110 17.38 -0.12 -11.08
CA SER A 110 16.85 -0.86 -12.21
C SER A 110 15.95 0.03 -13.07
N MET A 111 14.97 0.71 -12.47
CA MET A 111 14.06 1.61 -13.18
C MET A 111 14.80 2.77 -13.88
N LYS A 112 15.83 3.33 -13.25
CA LYS A 112 16.68 4.36 -13.88
C LYS A 112 17.43 3.82 -15.10
N SER A 113 18.00 2.62 -15.01
CA SER A 113 18.69 1.98 -16.13
C SER A 113 17.73 1.66 -17.27
N GLN A 114 16.49 1.31 -16.97
CA GLN A 114 15.41 1.04 -17.93
C GLN A 114 14.83 2.31 -18.57
N GLN A 115 15.09 3.49 -18.00
CA GLN A 115 14.46 4.76 -18.35
C GLN A 115 12.93 4.68 -18.25
N GLY A 116 12.44 4.04 -17.19
CA GLY A 116 11.01 3.88 -16.96
C GLY A 116 10.67 3.02 -15.76
N GLY A 117 9.51 3.26 -15.19
CA GLY A 117 8.96 2.49 -14.08
C GLY A 117 7.75 3.18 -13.46
N SER A 118 6.94 2.43 -12.72
CA SER A 118 5.81 2.97 -12.00
C SER A 118 5.79 2.48 -10.56
N ILE A 119 5.66 3.41 -9.63
CA ILE A 119 5.61 3.15 -8.19
C ILE A 119 4.24 3.57 -7.68
N VAL A 120 3.54 2.67 -6.99
CA VAL A 120 2.27 2.97 -6.33
C VAL A 120 2.38 2.65 -4.84
N LEU A 121 2.09 3.64 -4.00
CA LEU A 121 2.05 3.50 -2.55
C LEU A 121 0.60 3.37 -2.10
N VAL A 122 0.27 2.30 -1.38
CA VAL A 122 -1.06 2.14 -0.78
C VAL A 122 -1.09 2.92 0.54
N ALA A 123 -1.53 4.18 0.44
CA ALA A 123 -1.70 5.07 1.56
C ALA A 123 -3.02 4.80 2.31
N SER A 124 -3.89 5.80 2.41
CA SER A 124 -5.22 5.78 3.05
C SER A 124 -5.90 7.13 2.80
N ASP A 125 -7.21 7.23 2.99
CA ASP A 125 -7.94 8.47 3.22
C ASP A 125 -7.25 9.32 4.31
N GLN A 126 -6.63 8.66 5.30
CA GLN A 126 -5.84 9.28 6.37
C GLN A 126 -4.47 9.84 5.91
N ALA A 127 -4.17 9.82 4.64
CA ALA A 127 -3.10 10.61 4.03
C ALA A 127 -3.60 12.00 3.56
N ILE A 128 -4.90 12.24 3.64
CA ILE A 128 -5.59 13.47 3.20
C ILE A 128 -6.26 14.16 4.38
N ILE A 129 -6.90 13.37 5.27
CA ILE A 129 -7.62 13.89 6.44
C ILE A 129 -7.08 13.27 7.74
N GLY A 130 -7.39 13.93 8.89
CA GLY A 130 -7.16 13.36 10.22
C GLY A 130 -8.35 12.53 10.68
N LYS A 131 -8.08 11.42 11.40
CA LYS A 131 -9.11 10.67 12.15
C LYS A 131 -8.79 10.63 13.64
N PRO A 132 -9.80 10.73 14.54
CA PRO A 132 -9.59 10.52 15.96
C PRO A 132 -8.99 9.14 16.25
N ASN A 133 -8.24 9.03 17.33
CA ASN A 133 -7.60 7.76 17.75
C ASN A 133 -6.79 7.06 16.64
N SER A 134 -6.10 7.85 15.82
CA SER A 134 -5.29 7.32 14.71
C SER A 134 -3.96 8.07 14.55
N PHE A 135 -3.38 8.56 15.67
CA PHE A 135 -2.25 9.47 15.66
C PHE A 135 -1.06 8.95 14.83
N ALA A 136 -0.47 7.85 15.25
CA ALA A 136 0.73 7.32 14.58
C ALA A 136 0.42 6.78 13.17
N TYR A 137 -0.75 6.15 12.99
CA TYR A 137 -1.15 5.65 11.67
C TYR A 137 -1.33 6.79 10.65
N ASN A 138 -2.03 7.87 11.03
CA ASN A 138 -2.15 9.08 10.21
C ASN A 138 -0.78 9.60 9.76
N LEU A 139 0.17 9.73 10.69
CA LEU A 139 1.54 10.18 10.36
C LEU A 139 2.19 9.29 9.31
N THR A 140 2.07 7.95 9.47
CA THR A 140 2.65 7.02 8.49
C THR A 140 2.03 7.17 7.11
N LYS A 141 0.72 7.40 7.02
CA LYS A 141 0.02 7.54 5.74
C LYS A 141 0.29 8.89 5.05
N HIS A 142 0.43 9.96 5.82
CA HIS A 142 0.93 11.24 5.29
C HIS A 142 2.39 11.14 4.82
N ALA A 143 3.24 10.35 5.51
CA ALA A 143 4.61 10.12 5.05
C ALA A 143 4.64 9.42 3.68
N LEU A 144 3.76 8.44 3.42
CA LEU A 144 3.65 7.79 2.11
C LEU A 144 3.19 8.78 1.02
N ALA A 145 2.24 9.67 1.34
CA ALA A 145 1.81 10.73 0.42
C ALA A 145 2.96 11.69 0.04
N SER A 146 3.76 12.10 1.03
CA SER A 146 4.96 12.90 0.79
C SER A 146 5.99 12.14 -0.05
N MET A 147 6.21 10.87 0.26
CA MET A 147 7.15 10.01 -0.45
C MET A 147 6.79 9.85 -1.92
N ALA A 148 5.49 9.68 -2.25
CA ALA A 148 5.02 9.63 -3.64
C ALA A 148 5.35 10.93 -4.40
N LYS A 149 5.09 12.09 -3.80
CA LYS A 149 5.32 13.40 -4.42
C LYS A 149 6.80 13.67 -4.68
N THR A 150 7.65 13.44 -3.67
CA THR A 150 9.09 13.70 -3.79
C THR A 150 9.75 12.73 -4.76
N THR A 151 9.40 11.44 -4.71
CA THR A 151 9.89 10.44 -5.67
C THR A 151 9.48 10.80 -7.10
N ALA A 152 8.24 11.27 -7.31
CA ALA A 152 7.80 11.72 -8.62
C ALA A 152 8.65 12.86 -9.18
N LEU A 153 8.96 13.86 -8.36
CA LEU A 153 9.76 15.01 -8.76
C LEU A 153 11.21 14.63 -9.05
N ASP A 154 11.84 13.85 -8.17
CA ASP A 154 13.25 13.52 -8.25
C ASP A 154 13.57 12.58 -9.42
N TYR A 155 12.61 11.75 -9.85
CA TYR A 155 12.84 10.70 -10.84
C TYR A 155 12.05 10.86 -12.15
N ALA A 156 11.34 11.97 -12.33
CA ALA A 156 10.61 12.26 -13.57
C ALA A 156 11.53 12.27 -14.81
N ALA A 157 12.76 12.76 -14.69
CA ALA A 157 13.75 12.78 -15.77
C ALA A 157 14.13 11.38 -16.29
N PHE A 158 13.86 10.33 -15.50
CA PHE A 158 14.08 8.94 -15.88
C PHE A 158 12.78 8.25 -16.34
N ASN A 159 11.71 9.02 -16.60
CA ASN A 159 10.38 8.49 -16.93
C ASN A 159 9.84 7.50 -15.86
N ILE A 160 10.18 7.75 -14.59
CA ILE A 160 9.66 7.00 -13.44
C ILE A 160 8.53 7.82 -12.84
N ARG A 161 7.36 7.18 -12.72
CA ARG A 161 6.17 7.76 -12.09
C ARG A 161 5.99 7.20 -10.68
N ALA A 162 5.56 8.04 -9.74
CA ALA A 162 5.25 7.62 -8.39
C ALA A 162 3.92 8.27 -7.95
N ASN A 163 2.97 7.44 -7.53
CA ASN A 163 1.65 7.88 -7.10
C ASN A 163 1.25 7.19 -5.79
N ALA A 164 0.27 7.73 -5.09
CA ALA A 164 -0.36 7.06 -3.97
C ALA A 164 -1.85 6.83 -4.24
N VAL A 165 -2.36 5.66 -3.88
CA VAL A 165 -3.79 5.42 -3.74
C VAL A 165 -4.19 5.64 -2.29
N CYS A 166 -5.34 6.26 -2.07
CA CYS A 166 -5.86 6.65 -0.77
C CYS A 166 -7.22 5.97 -0.54
N PRO A 167 -7.23 4.67 -0.19
CA PRO A 167 -8.47 3.95 0.08
C PRO A 167 -9.17 4.49 1.33
N GLY A 168 -10.50 4.52 1.30
CA GLY A 168 -11.35 4.59 2.48
C GLY A 168 -11.38 3.26 3.21
N THR A 169 -12.52 2.93 3.83
CA THR A 169 -12.68 1.65 4.51
C THR A 169 -12.95 0.53 3.49
N ILE A 170 -12.01 -0.40 3.39
CA ILE A 170 -12.04 -1.53 2.44
C ILE A 170 -12.29 -2.84 3.19
N GLU A 171 -13.17 -3.68 2.66
CA GLU A 171 -13.52 -4.97 3.23
C GLU A 171 -12.36 -5.96 3.10
N THR A 172 -11.54 -6.03 4.14
CA THR A 172 -10.31 -6.83 4.18
C THR A 172 -10.21 -7.61 5.50
N PRO A 173 -9.37 -8.64 5.57
CA PRO A 173 -9.04 -9.27 6.86
C PRO A 173 -8.49 -8.28 7.89
N LEU A 174 -7.73 -7.26 7.46
CA LEU A 174 -7.23 -6.21 8.35
C LEU A 174 -8.38 -5.42 9.01
N PHE A 175 -9.39 -5.04 8.23
CA PHE A 175 -10.59 -4.36 8.71
C PHE A 175 -11.37 -5.24 9.71
N HIS A 176 -11.70 -6.47 9.31
CA HIS A 176 -12.47 -7.37 10.18
C HIS A 176 -11.74 -7.69 11.49
N ASN A 177 -10.42 -7.89 11.46
CA ASN A 177 -9.63 -8.10 12.68
C ASN A 177 -9.65 -6.87 13.60
N ALA A 178 -9.61 -5.66 13.03
CA ALA A 178 -9.68 -4.42 13.81
C ALA A 178 -11.07 -4.27 14.47
N ILE A 179 -12.15 -4.56 13.75
CA ILE A 179 -13.53 -4.55 14.28
C ILE A 179 -13.70 -5.64 15.35
N ASP A 180 -13.23 -6.85 15.11
CA ASP A 180 -13.30 -7.94 16.11
C ASP A 180 -12.61 -7.55 17.41
N ALA A 181 -11.41 -6.97 17.34
CA ALA A 181 -10.69 -6.48 18.51
C ALA A 181 -11.42 -5.32 19.23
N TYR A 182 -12.09 -4.46 18.48
CA TYR A 182 -12.92 -3.39 19.05
C TYR A 182 -14.15 -3.97 19.76
N CYS A 183 -14.91 -4.86 19.12
CA CYS A 183 -16.11 -5.48 19.71
C CYS A 183 -15.79 -6.30 20.97
N GLN A 184 -14.66 -7.02 20.98
CA GLN A 184 -14.22 -7.75 22.19
C GLN A 184 -13.97 -6.82 23.39
N ARG A 185 -13.48 -5.59 23.17
CA ARG A 185 -13.21 -4.63 24.24
C ARG A 185 -14.43 -3.83 24.66
N SER A 186 -15.29 -3.47 23.71
CA SER A 186 -16.43 -2.56 23.94
C SER A 186 -17.73 -3.29 24.23
N GLY A 187 -17.87 -4.57 23.83
CA GLY A 187 -19.13 -5.31 23.84
C GLY A 187 -20.09 -4.90 22.73
N ALA A 188 -19.64 -4.10 21.75
CA ALA A 188 -20.47 -3.66 20.63
C ALA A 188 -20.79 -4.84 19.67
N ASP A 189 -21.94 -4.75 19.00
CA ASP A 189 -22.32 -5.71 17.95
C ASP A 189 -21.49 -5.46 16.66
N LYS A 190 -20.92 -6.53 16.12
CA LYS A 190 -20.06 -6.44 14.94
C LYS A 190 -20.81 -5.94 13.71
N ALA A 191 -22.05 -6.41 13.52
CA ALA A 191 -22.84 -6.05 12.32
C ALA A 191 -23.23 -4.56 12.37
N GLU A 192 -23.53 -4.04 13.55
CA GLU A 192 -23.82 -2.62 13.73
C GLU A 192 -22.58 -1.77 13.40
N ILE A 193 -21.40 -2.10 13.93
CA ILE A 193 -20.16 -1.37 13.64
C ILE A 193 -19.79 -1.42 12.15
N VAL A 194 -19.95 -2.57 11.50
CA VAL A 194 -19.71 -2.69 10.05
C VAL A 194 -20.69 -1.81 9.25
N ALA A 195 -21.96 -1.77 9.66
CA ALA A 195 -22.95 -0.91 9.02
C ALA A 195 -22.66 0.58 9.24
N GLU A 196 -22.23 0.98 10.44
CA GLU A 196 -21.80 2.34 10.75
C GLU A 196 -20.60 2.76 9.88
N GLU A 197 -19.56 1.92 9.79
CA GLU A 197 -18.40 2.18 8.95
C GLU A 197 -18.78 2.28 7.46
N ALA A 198 -19.70 1.45 6.98
CA ALA A 198 -20.21 1.53 5.61
C ALA A 198 -20.97 2.85 5.36
N ALA A 199 -21.78 3.29 6.33
CA ALA A 199 -22.57 4.51 6.22
C ALA A 199 -21.72 5.79 6.25
N LEU A 200 -20.50 5.74 6.77
CA LEU A 200 -19.56 6.87 6.69
C LEU A 200 -19.11 7.18 5.25
N GLN A 201 -19.14 6.19 4.37
CA GLN A 201 -18.84 6.38 2.95
C GLN A 201 -20.10 6.89 2.24
N PRO A 202 -20.12 8.03 1.53
CA PRO A 202 -21.30 8.50 0.79
C PRO A 202 -21.93 7.47 -0.16
N LEU A 203 -21.15 6.54 -0.69
CA LEU A 203 -21.68 5.41 -1.48
C LEU A 203 -22.42 4.34 -0.64
N GLY A 204 -22.48 4.47 0.70
CA GLY A 204 -23.24 3.63 1.61
C GLY A 204 -22.74 2.19 1.74
N ARG A 205 -21.50 1.89 1.39
CA ARG A 205 -20.89 0.57 1.47
C ARG A 205 -19.39 0.64 1.70
N LEU A 206 -18.83 -0.46 2.15
CA LEU A 206 -17.37 -0.66 2.15
C LEU A 206 -16.86 -0.80 0.70
N GLY A 207 -15.64 -0.33 0.45
CA GLY A 207 -14.93 -0.62 -0.78
C GLY A 207 -14.46 -2.08 -0.83
N GLN A 208 -14.24 -2.60 -2.04
CA GLN A 208 -13.71 -3.95 -2.22
C GLN A 208 -12.23 -3.90 -2.62
N PRO A 209 -11.41 -4.89 -2.20
CA PRO A 209 -9.99 -4.97 -2.59
C PRO A 209 -9.76 -4.88 -4.10
N GLU A 210 -10.65 -5.46 -4.89
CA GLU A 210 -10.58 -5.48 -6.35
C GLU A 210 -10.77 -4.09 -6.96
N GLU A 211 -11.53 -3.21 -6.31
CA GLU A 211 -11.71 -1.82 -6.74
C GLU A 211 -10.39 -1.05 -6.57
N VAL A 212 -9.68 -1.27 -5.45
CA VAL A 212 -8.35 -0.68 -5.23
C VAL A 212 -7.34 -1.24 -6.23
N ALA A 213 -7.37 -2.56 -6.47
CA ALA A 213 -6.49 -3.22 -7.43
C ALA A 213 -6.70 -2.71 -8.86
N ALA A 214 -7.94 -2.36 -9.25
CA ALA A 214 -8.23 -1.77 -10.54
C ALA A 214 -7.57 -0.38 -10.70
N LEU A 215 -7.64 0.47 -9.68
CA LEU A 215 -6.98 1.77 -9.67
C LEU A 215 -5.45 1.63 -9.68
N VAL A 216 -4.90 0.71 -8.90
CA VAL A 216 -3.45 0.41 -8.91
C VAL A 216 -3.00 -0.02 -10.30
N ASN A 217 -3.73 -0.94 -10.93
CA ASN A 217 -3.42 -1.40 -12.29
C ASN A 217 -3.44 -0.23 -13.30
N PHE A 218 -4.45 0.63 -13.25
CA PHE A 218 -4.50 1.83 -14.09
C PHE A 218 -3.26 2.72 -13.86
N LEU A 219 -2.89 3.00 -12.62
CA LEU A 219 -1.76 3.88 -12.30
C LEU A 219 -0.41 3.32 -12.74
N ILE A 220 -0.21 2.01 -12.78
CA ILE A 220 1.02 1.41 -13.29
C ILE A 220 1.03 1.26 -14.82
N SER A 221 -0.13 1.26 -15.45
CA SER A 221 -0.27 1.10 -16.90
C SER A 221 0.20 2.32 -17.70
N PRO A 222 0.44 2.17 -19.02
CA PRO A 222 0.73 3.29 -19.91
C PRO A 222 -0.41 4.32 -20.02
N GLU A 223 -1.65 3.94 -19.70
CA GLU A 223 -2.80 4.84 -19.72
C GLU A 223 -2.66 6.00 -18.72
N ALA A 224 -1.93 5.78 -17.63
CA ALA A 224 -1.62 6.78 -16.61
C ALA A 224 -0.28 7.51 -16.88
N SER A 225 0.21 7.55 -18.12
CA SER A 225 1.53 8.10 -18.47
C SER A 225 1.75 9.56 -18.07
N PHE A 226 0.66 10.34 -17.92
CA PHE A 226 0.75 11.75 -17.50
C PHE A 226 0.34 11.97 -16.03
N ILE A 227 0.24 10.89 -15.23
CA ILE A 227 -0.11 10.95 -13.80
C ILE A 227 1.11 10.58 -12.98
N THR A 228 1.65 11.55 -12.25
CA THR A 228 2.74 11.34 -11.29
C THR A 228 2.63 12.33 -10.12
N GLY A 229 3.08 11.95 -8.93
CA GLY A 229 2.98 12.75 -7.70
C GLY A 229 1.55 12.90 -7.16
N SER A 230 0.60 12.14 -7.69
CA SER A 230 -0.82 12.27 -7.39
C SER A 230 -1.24 11.41 -6.19
N LEU A 231 -2.21 11.92 -5.43
CA LEU A 231 -2.92 11.19 -4.39
C LEU A 231 -4.32 10.88 -4.93
N GLN A 232 -4.59 9.62 -5.21
CA GLN A 232 -5.84 9.18 -5.81
C GLN A 232 -6.77 8.61 -4.75
N SER A 233 -7.82 9.36 -4.38
CA SER A 233 -8.86 8.87 -3.48
C SER A 233 -9.66 7.73 -4.13
N ILE A 234 -9.89 6.68 -3.34
CA ILE A 234 -10.80 5.57 -3.63
C ILE A 234 -11.51 5.20 -2.34
N ASP A 235 -12.39 6.06 -1.91
CA ASP A 235 -12.94 6.12 -0.55
C ASP A 235 -14.47 6.28 -0.50
N GLY A 236 -15.14 6.00 -1.61
CA GLY A 236 -16.59 6.14 -1.70
C GLY A 236 -17.12 7.55 -1.44
N GLY A 237 -16.27 8.57 -1.60
CA GLY A 237 -16.59 9.98 -1.38
C GLY A 237 -16.32 10.47 0.05
N TYR A 238 -15.72 9.66 0.92
CA TYR A 238 -15.52 9.96 2.34
C TYR A 238 -14.74 11.27 2.57
N THR A 239 -13.72 11.56 1.77
CA THR A 239 -12.87 12.76 1.93
C THR A 239 -13.40 13.99 1.19
N THR A 240 -14.58 13.94 0.58
CA THR A 240 -15.18 15.08 -0.17
C THR A 240 -16.10 15.94 0.67
N GLN A 241 -16.34 15.60 1.94
CA GLN A 241 -17.25 16.26 2.86
C GLN A 241 -16.54 16.92 4.05
#